data_04ad523ef647464bc352943ad34be97c
#
_entry.id   04ad523ef647464bc352943ad34be97c
#
_cell.length_a   1.000
_cell.length_b   1.000
_cell.length_c   1.000
_cell.angle_alpha   90.00
_cell.angle_beta   90.00
_cell.angle_gamma   90.00
#
_symmetry.space_group_name_H-M   'P 1'
#
loop_
_entity.id
_entity.type
_entity.pdbx_description
1 polymer ?
#
loop_
_entity_poly.entity_id
_entity_poly.type
_entity_poly.pdbx_seq_one_letter_code
_entity_poly.pdbx_strand_id
1 'polypeptide(L)'
;MKILAITGGSGSGKSTVLNGLKDHFGGRMSMLSLDDYYRPKAELPVDENGETNFDVLQAIDDQKLHADILKLASGASVSFDSYTYNKSLMKSEVVLVEPREWLVVEGLFALSYPNIVACTDVKAFIHASPDIRLARRKHRDMTIRGYSPEEVDYQWQHHVRPADKAHIEPHKEMCHVVIENDDDWRPGLGRLIEHMETFDASSPKPQP
;
A
#
# COMPACT_ATOMS: atom_id res chain seq x y z
N MET A 1 7.65 1.38 18.89
CA MET A 1 7.54 1.26 17.41
C MET A 1 6.65 2.38 16.93
N LYS A 2 7.05 3.08 15.88
CA LYS A 2 6.27 4.13 15.19
C LYS A 2 5.70 3.54 13.90
N ILE A 3 4.52 3.99 13.45
CA ILE A 3 3.82 3.42 12.29
C ILE A 3 3.61 4.47 11.22
N LEU A 4 4.17 4.23 10.04
CA LEU A 4 3.93 5.00 8.82
C LEU A 4 2.96 4.25 7.92
N ALA A 5 1.84 4.86 7.54
CA ALA A 5 0.99 4.34 6.47
C ALA A 5 1.25 5.08 5.15
N ILE A 6 1.45 4.32 4.08
CA ILE A 6 1.65 4.85 2.73
C ILE A 6 0.55 4.36 1.81
N THR A 7 -0.18 5.30 1.22
CA THR A 7 -1.18 5.02 0.19
C THR A 7 -0.89 5.76 -1.11
N GLY A 8 -1.63 5.44 -2.13
CA GLY A 8 -1.57 6.05 -3.47
C GLY A 8 -2.04 5.05 -4.51
N GLY A 9 -2.63 5.52 -5.57
CA GLY A 9 -3.26 4.69 -6.58
C GLY A 9 -2.29 3.74 -7.31
N SER A 10 -2.83 2.77 -8.00
CA SER A 10 -2.04 1.85 -8.82
C SER A 10 -1.22 2.64 -9.85
N GLY A 11 0.07 2.33 -9.97
CA GLY A 11 1.02 3.04 -10.85
C GLY A 11 1.54 4.37 -10.30
N SER A 12 1.20 4.78 -9.07
CA SER A 12 1.70 6.03 -8.48
C SER A 12 3.19 6.02 -8.12
N GLY A 13 3.81 4.83 -8.03
CA GLY A 13 5.24 4.67 -7.71
C GLY A 13 5.52 4.44 -6.23
N LYS A 14 4.58 3.91 -5.46
CA LYS A 14 4.79 3.52 -4.05
C LYS A 14 6.07 2.70 -3.85
N SER A 15 6.28 1.66 -4.66
CA SER A 15 7.46 0.79 -4.55
C SER A 15 8.78 1.54 -4.71
N THR A 16 8.82 2.58 -5.56
CA THR A 16 10.02 3.43 -5.75
C THR A 16 10.32 4.23 -4.48
N VAL A 17 9.31 4.84 -3.89
CA VAL A 17 9.44 5.59 -2.63
C VAL A 17 9.83 4.67 -1.47
N LEU A 18 9.21 3.47 -1.40
CA LEU A 18 9.54 2.46 -0.40
C LEU A 18 11.00 1.99 -0.47
N ASN A 19 11.54 1.83 -1.67
CA ASN A 19 12.96 1.50 -1.85
C ASN A 19 13.84 2.64 -1.31
N GLY A 20 13.51 3.90 -1.61
CA GLY A 20 14.24 5.04 -1.04
C GLY A 20 14.16 5.12 0.49
N LEU A 21 13.03 4.76 1.10
CA LEU A 21 12.92 4.65 2.56
C LEU A 21 13.78 3.48 3.10
N LYS A 22 13.77 2.33 2.43
CA LYS A 22 14.63 1.19 2.80
C LYS A 22 16.11 1.53 2.74
N ASP A 23 16.52 2.26 1.72
CA ASP A 23 17.92 2.71 1.57
C ASP A 23 18.34 3.64 2.71
N HIS A 24 17.43 4.51 3.18
CA HIS A 24 17.70 5.46 4.27
C HIS A 24 17.64 4.81 5.66
N PHE A 25 16.54 4.10 5.97
CA PHE A 25 16.31 3.56 7.32
C PHE A 25 16.97 2.19 7.56
N GLY A 26 17.21 1.41 6.49
CA GLY A 26 17.84 0.10 6.59
C GLY A 26 17.17 -0.81 7.62
N GLY A 27 17.97 -1.35 8.54
CA GLY A 27 17.48 -2.24 9.61
C GLY A 27 16.61 -1.58 10.68
N ARG A 28 16.41 -0.24 10.64
CA ARG A 28 15.48 0.47 11.53
C ARG A 28 14.02 0.37 11.09
N MET A 29 13.75 -0.23 9.93
CA MET A 29 12.43 -0.28 9.34
C MET A 29 12.00 -1.71 9.04
N SER A 30 10.74 -2.03 9.32
CA SER A 30 10.04 -3.21 8.83
C SER A 30 8.82 -2.80 8.01
N MET A 31 8.24 -3.72 7.25
CA MET A 31 7.16 -3.40 6.33
C MET A 31 6.12 -4.52 6.30
N LEU A 32 4.84 -4.10 6.25
CA LEU A 32 3.69 -4.93 5.88
C LEU A 32 3.07 -4.34 4.61
N SER A 33 2.95 -5.16 3.58
CA SER A 33 2.23 -4.80 2.36
C SER A 33 0.80 -5.33 2.40
N LEU A 34 -0.18 -4.49 2.08
CA LEU A 34 -1.56 -4.95 1.94
C LEU A 34 -1.71 -6.02 0.87
N ASP A 35 -0.79 -6.06 -0.09
CA ASP A 35 -0.82 -7.07 -1.15
C ASP A 35 -0.65 -8.50 -0.59
N ASP A 36 -0.05 -8.67 0.59
CA ASP A 36 0.08 -9.96 1.27
C ASP A 36 -1.18 -10.36 2.06
N TYR A 37 -2.19 -9.49 2.12
CA TYR A 37 -3.44 -9.70 2.85
C TYR A 37 -4.65 -9.83 1.94
N TYR A 38 -4.45 -10.03 0.64
CA TYR A 38 -5.58 -10.35 -0.25
C TYR A 38 -6.26 -11.65 0.16
N ARG A 39 -7.58 -11.62 0.17
CA ARG A 39 -8.38 -12.83 0.34
C ARG A 39 -8.21 -13.74 -0.89
N PRO A 40 -8.47 -15.04 -0.74
CA PRO A 40 -8.46 -15.95 -1.89
C PRO A 40 -9.36 -15.44 -3.03
N LYS A 41 -8.92 -15.59 -4.28
CA LYS A 41 -9.65 -15.12 -5.47
C LYS A 41 -11.11 -15.57 -5.50
N ALA A 42 -11.39 -16.79 -5.03
CA ALA A 42 -12.74 -17.35 -4.98
C ALA A 42 -13.71 -16.61 -4.03
N GLU A 43 -13.18 -15.81 -3.10
CA GLU A 43 -13.96 -15.02 -2.14
C GLU A 43 -14.17 -13.58 -2.61
N LEU A 44 -13.49 -13.17 -3.70
CA LEU A 44 -13.57 -11.80 -4.21
C LEU A 44 -14.83 -11.62 -5.07
N PRO A 45 -15.40 -10.40 -5.06
CA PRO A 45 -16.55 -10.12 -5.91
C PRO A 45 -16.15 -10.14 -7.38
N VAL A 46 -17.08 -10.57 -8.19
CA VAL A 46 -17.01 -10.44 -9.65
C VAL A 46 -17.94 -9.31 -10.10
N ASP A 47 -17.55 -8.60 -11.14
CA ASP A 47 -18.36 -7.57 -11.74
C ASP A 47 -19.45 -8.15 -12.66
N GLU A 48 -20.24 -7.29 -13.30
CA GLU A 48 -21.34 -7.67 -14.19
C GLU A 48 -20.89 -8.44 -15.43
N ASN A 49 -19.60 -8.37 -15.79
CA ASN A 49 -18.99 -9.08 -16.91
C ASN A 49 -18.29 -10.38 -16.49
N GLY A 50 -18.35 -10.73 -15.19
CA GLY A 50 -17.74 -11.93 -14.62
C GLY A 50 -16.26 -11.78 -14.30
N GLU A 51 -15.70 -10.55 -14.37
CA GLU A 51 -14.32 -10.28 -14.02
C GLU A 51 -14.14 -10.07 -12.51
N THR A 52 -13.11 -10.71 -11.94
CA THR A 52 -12.81 -10.58 -10.51
C THR A 52 -12.29 -9.18 -10.20
N ASN A 53 -12.96 -8.49 -9.27
CA ASN A 53 -12.56 -7.16 -8.83
C ASN A 53 -11.68 -7.22 -7.58
N PHE A 54 -10.39 -6.92 -7.74
CA PHE A 54 -9.41 -6.81 -6.67
C PHE A 54 -9.34 -5.40 -6.05
N ASP A 55 -9.90 -4.40 -6.72
CA ASP A 55 -9.83 -3.00 -6.32
C ASP A 55 -11.05 -2.61 -5.46
N VAL A 56 -11.35 -3.41 -4.44
CA VAL A 56 -12.44 -3.19 -3.47
C VAL A 56 -11.92 -3.42 -2.05
N LEU A 57 -12.49 -2.72 -1.05
CA LEU A 57 -12.01 -2.81 0.33
C LEU A 57 -12.11 -4.23 0.89
N GLN A 58 -13.19 -4.94 0.59
CA GLN A 58 -13.39 -6.34 1.05
C GLN A 58 -12.41 -7.35 0.45
N ALA A 59 -11.61 -6.96 -0.54
CA ALA A 59 -10.58 -7.84 -1.10
C ALA A 59 -9.41 -8.07 -0.11
N ILE A 60 -9.23 -7.18 0.85
CA ILE A 60 -8.17 -7.27 1.85
C ILE A 60 -8.72 -7.80 3.17
N ASP A 61 -7.99 -8.68 3.83
CA ASP A 61 -8.23 -9.09 5.21
C ASP A 61 -7.64 -8.06 6.18
N ASP A 62 -8.35 -6.94 6.36
CA ASP A 62 -7.93 -5.84 7.23
C ASP A 62 -7.86 -6.24 8.69
N GLN A 63 -8.67 -7.23 9.13
CA GLN A 63 -8.64 -7.73 10.50
C GLN A 63 -7.34 -8.48 10.79
N LYS A 64 -6.89 -9.32 9.86
CA LYS A 64 -5.60 -10.01 9.97
C LYS A 64 -4.45 -9.01 9.95
N LEU A 65 -4.47 -8.04 9.01
CA LEU A 65 -3.46 -6.99 8.94
C LEU A 65 -3.39 -6.20 10.26
N HIS A 66 -4.54 -5.80 10.81
CA HIS A 66 -4.61 -5.09 12.09
C HIS A 66 -4.04 -5.91 13.25
N ALA A 67 -4.41 -7.20 13.34
CA ALA A 67 -3.87 -8.12 14.35
C ALA A 67 -2.33 -8.23 14.26
N ASP A 68 -1.78 -8.32 13.05
CA ASP A 68 -0.33 -8.40 12.82
C ASP A 68 0.38 -7.08 13.19
N ILE A 69 -0.22 -5.92 12.90
CA ILE A 69 0.27 -4.61 13.35
C ILE A 69 0.35 -4.56 14.89
N LEU A 70 -0.72 -4.96 15.58
CA LEU A 70 -0.75 -4.97 17.06
C LEU A 70 0.28 -5.94 17.65
N LYS A 71 0.47 -7.09 17.02
CA LYS A 71 1.48 -8.07 17.43
C LYS A 71 2.89 -7.51 17.30
N LEU A 72 3.22 -6.86 16.17
CA LEU A 72 4.50 -6.17 15.99
C LEU A 72 4.67 -5.03 16.99
N ALA A 73 3.61 -4.26 17.27
CA ALA A 73 3.64 -3.17 18.25
C ALA A 73 3.90 -3.67 19.68
N SER A 74 3.50 -4.90 20.01
CA SER A 74 3.82 -5.55 21.28
C SER A 74 5.23 -6.10 21.38
N GLY A 75 6.04 -6.00 20.30
CA GLY A 75 7.40 -6.51 20.25
C GLY A 75 7.55 -7.95 19.75
N ALA A 76 6.45 -8.59 19.29
CA ALA A 76 6.48 -9.95 18.76
C ALA A 76 6.58 -9.93 17.22
N SER A 77 7.30 -10.90 16.65
CA SER A 77 7.40 -11.08 15.19
C SER A 77 6.12 -11.69 14.63
N VAL A 78 5.85 -11.41 13.35
CA VAL A 78 4.78 -12.04 12.57
C VAL A 78 5.37 -12.81 11.39
N SER A 79 4.68 -13.89 11.01
CA SER A 79 5.07 -14.71 9.86
C SER A 79 3.82 -15.11 9.07
N PHE A 80 3.90 -15.00 7.76
CA PHE A 80 2.83 -15.34 6.83
C PHE A 80 3.39 -15.75 5.48
N ASP A 81 2.56 -16.43 4.68
CA ASP A 81 2.91 -16.76 3.30
C ASP A 81 2.66 -15.55 2.39
N SER A 82 3.66 -15.20 1.56
CA SER A 82 3.52 -14.09 0.59
C SER A 82 2.40 -14.39 -0.42
N TYR A 83 1.66 -13.35 -0.80
CA TYR A 83 0.60 -13.49 -1.80
C TYR A 83 1.18 -13.65 -3.20
N THR A 84 0.75 -14.67 -3.92
CA THR A 84 1.29 -15.03 -5.24
C THR A 84 0.42 -14.58 -6.42
N TYR A 85 -0.54 -13.69 -6.22
CA TYR A 85 -1.49 -13.23 -7.25
C TYR A 85 -2.19 -14.38 -8.00
N ASN A 86 -2.44 -15.50 -7.29
CA ASN A 86 -3.02 -16.74 -7.84
C ASN A 86 -2.28 -17.31 -9.06
N LYS A 87 -0.99 -17.03 -9.20
CA LYS A 87 -0.14 -17.71 -10.18
C LYS A 87 0.23 -19.08 -9.62
N SER A 88 -0.42 -20.12 -10.14
CA SER A 88 -0.20 -21.54 -9.72
C SER A 88 1.25 -22.02 -9.86
N LEU A 89 2.09 -21.30 -10.58
CA LEU A 89 3.51 -21.61 -10.78
C LEU A 89 4.45 -20.89 -9.79
N MET A 90 3.97 -19.89 -9.03
CA MET A 90 4.77 -19.23 -8.01
C MET A 90 4.55 -19.92 -6.67
N LYS A 91 5.64 -20.36 -6.04
CA LYS A 91 5.60 -20.82 -4.65
C LYS A 91 5.48 -19.59 -3.76
N SER A 92 4.56 -19.62 -2.79
CA SER A 92 4.57 -18.63 -1.73
C SER A 92 5.85 -18.80 -0.91
N GLU A 93 6.43 -17.68 -0.51
CA GLU A 93 7.57 -17.65 0.40
C GLU A 93 7.08 -17.25 1.79
N VAL A 94 7.65 -17.87 2.80
CA VAL A 94 7.38 -17.47 4.19
C VAL A 94 8.07 -16.14 4.44
N VAL A 95 7.28 -15.11 4.69
CA VAL A 95 7.75 -13.78 5.08
C VAL A 95 7.80 -13.71 6.59
N LEU A 96 8.95 -13.37 7.15
CA LEU A 96 9.13 -13.06 8.57
C LEU A 96 9.32 -11.55 8.73
N VAL A 97 8.46 -10.92 9.51
CA VAL A 97 8.56 -9.50 9.85
C VAL A 97 8.85 -9.36 11.34
N GLU A 98 9.96 -8.71 11.65
CA GLU A 98 10.37 -8.42 13.02
C GLU A 98 10.03 -6.98 13.38
N PRO A 99 9.69 -6.68 14.66
CA PRO A 99 9.47 -5.31 15.10
C PRO A 99 10.77 -4.49 14.99
N ARG A 100 10.62 -3.29 14.44
CA ARG A 100 11.72 -2.31 14.28
C ARG A 100 11.30 -0.95 14.84
N GLU A 101 12.16 0.04 14.73
CA GLU A 101 11.82 1.42 15.12
C GLU A 101 10.59 1.92 14.37
N TRP A 102 10.57 1.72 13.05
CA TRP A 102 9.46 2.03 12.17
C TRP A 102 8.82 0.78 11.58
N LEU A 103 7.49 0.73 11.60
CA LEU A 103 6.70 -0.17 10.77
C LEU A 103 6.06 0.64 9.65
N VAL A 104 6.33 0.28 8.41
CA VAL A 104 5.64 0.83 7.24
C VAL A 104 4.50 -0.11 6.83
N VAL A 105 3.29 0.40 6.81
CA VAL A 105 2.10 -0.28 6.28
C VAL A 105 1.77 0.37 4.94
N GLU A 106 1.85 -0.38 3.85
CA GLU A 106 1.69 0.18 2.51
C GLU A 106 0.65 -0.57 1.68
N GLY A 107 -0.01 0.15 0.80
CA GLY A 107 -0.94 -0.43 -0.16
C GLY A 107 -1.95 0.58 -0.68
N LEU A 108 -2.77 0.14 -1.64
CA LEU A 108 -3.81 1.00 -2.23
C LEU A 108 -4.73 1.57 -1.15
N PHE A 109 -5.20 0.72 -0.24
CA PHE A 109 -6.21 1.02 0.76
C PHE A 109 -5.65 1.20 2.18
N ALA A 110 -4.34 1.47 2.32
CA ALA A 110 -3.69 1.54 3.64
C ALA A 110 -4.34 2.59 4.58
N LEU A 111 -4.96 3.63 4.04
CA LEU A 111 -5.67 4.66 4.81
C LEU A 111 -7.21 4.54 4.75
N SER A 112 -7.74 3.47 4.14
CA SER A 112 -9.19 3.29 4.00
C SER A 112 -9.82 2.46 5.12
N TYR A 113 -9.00 1.83 5.97
CA TYR A 113 -9.47 1.02 7.09
C TYR A 113 -9.32 1.80 8.41
N PRO A 114 -10.42 2.12 9.10
CA PRO A 114 -10.38 2.91 10.34
C PRO A 114 -9.49 2.31 11.44
N ASN A 115 -9.49 0.97 11.57
CA ASN A 115 -8.63 0.25 12.51
C ASN A 115 -7.13 0.42 12.21
N ILE A 116 -6.75 0.46 10.95
CA ILE A 116 -5.35 0.71 10.53
C ILE A 116 -4.98 2.18 10.75
N VAL A 117 -5.88 3.09 10.34
CA VAL A 117 -5.67 4.54 10.53
C VAL A 117 -5.50 4.89 12.01
N ALA A 118 -6.26 4.27 12.92
CA ALA A 118 -6.14 4.49 14.36
C ALA A 118 -4.77 4.10 14.94
N CYS A 119 -4.09 3.11 14.34
CA CYS A 119 -2.75 2.70 14.74
C CYS A 119 -1.64 3.58 14.14
N THR A 120 -1.95 4.36 13.09
CA THR A 120 -0.95 5.07 12.28
C THR A 120 -0.51 6.37 12.95
N ASP A 121 0.80 6.61 13.00
CA ASP A 121 1.40 7.83 13.51
C ASP A 121 1.66 8.85 12.39
N VAL A 122 2.21 8.40 11.27
CA VAL A 122 2.52 9.22 10.09
C VAL A 122 1.80 8.69 8.87
N LYS A 123 1.24 9.59 8.07
CA LYS A 123 0.49 9.25 6.85
C LYS A 123 1.15 9.91 5.65
N ALA A 124 1.40 9.15 4.60
CA ALA A 124 1.96 9.66 3.35
C ALA A 124 1.11 9.22 2.15
N PHE A 125 0.96 10.12 1.19
CA PHE A 125 0.27 9.89 -0.07
C PHE A 125 1.24 9.98 -1.23
N ILE A 126 1.29 8.98 -2.08
CA ILE A 126 2.07 9.02 -3.32
C ILE A 126 1.13 9.34 -4.45
N HIS A 127 1.29 10.54 -4.99
CA HIS A 127 0.47 11.06 -6.09
C HIS A 127 1.21 10.96 -7.42
N ALA A 128 0.50 10.55 -8.45
CA ALA A 128 0.86 10.75 -9.84
C ALA A 128 -0.41 10.93 -10.66
N SER A 129 -0.32 11.68 -11.74
CA SER A 129 -1.45 11.95 -12.63
C SER A 129 -2.01 10.64 -13.23
N PRO A 130 -3.33 10.58 -13.48
CA PRO A 130 -3.97 9.36 -13.96
C PRO A 130 -3.35 8.78 -15.24
N ASP A 131 -2.92 9.65 -16.16
CA ASP A 131 -2.33 9.22 -17.44
C ASP A 131 -0.96 8.55 -17.25
N ILE A 132 -0.12 9.13 -16.39
CA ILE A 132 1.18 8.56 -16.01
C ILE A 132 0.98 7.23 -15.29
N ARG A 133 0.03 7.16 -14.36
CA ARG A 133 -0.29 5.94 -13.63
C ARG A 133 -0.77 4.83 -14.56
N LEU A 134 -1.66 5.14 -15.52
CA LEU A 134 -2.15 4.19 -16.52
C LEU A 134 -0.98 3.67 -17.39
N ALA A 135 -0.15 4.57 -17.88
CA ALA A 135 1.02 4.19 -18.70
C ALA A 135 1.97 3.25 -17.94
N ARG A 136 2.29 3.57 -16.68
CA ARG A 136 3.13 2.74 -15.80
C ARG A 136 2.47 1.38 -15.51
N ARG A 137 1.16 1.37 -15.24
CA ARG A 137 0.40 0.14 -15.01
C ARG A 137 0.38 -0.74 -16.25
N LYS A 138 0.08 -0.19 -17.43
CA LYS A 138 0.12 -0.93 -18.70
C LYS A 138 1.48 -1.58 -18.91
N HIS A 139 2.55 -0.81 -18.79
CA HIS A 139 3.91 -1.34 -18.94
C HIS A 139 4.16 -2.51 -17.98
N ARG A 140 3.89 -2.34 -16.69
CA ARG A 140 4.10 -3.39 -15.67
C ARG A 140 3.23 -4.63 -15.93
N ASP A 141 1.92 -4.44 -16.13
CA ASP A 141 0.97 -5.55 -16.15
C ASP A 141 1.09 -6.36 -17.44
N MET A 142 1.46 -5.74 -18.56
CA MET A 142 1.76 -6.43 -19.81
C MET A 142 3.11 -7.17 -19.76
N THR A 143 4.18 -6.55 -19.21
CA THR A 143 5.52 -7.13 -19.23
C THR A 143 5.77 -8.15 -18.11
N ILE A 144 5.19 -7.96 -16.93
CA ILE A 144 5.47 -8.77 -15.73
C ILE A 144 4.33 -9.74 -15.42
N ARG A 145 3.06 -9.29 -15.62
CA ARG A 145 1.87 -10.04 -15.20
C ARG A 145 1.21 -10.80 -16.34
N GLY A 146 1.55 -10.48 -17.61
CA GLY A 146 1.06 -11.16 -18.79
C GLY A 146 -0.38 -10.81 -19.18
N TYR A 147 -0.91 -9.67 -18.71
CA TYR A 147 -2.22 -9.16 -19.14
C TYR A 147 -2.15 -8.58 -20.56
N SER A 148 -3.26 -8.67 -21.30
CA SER A 148 -3.42 -7.95 -22.57
C SER A 148 -3.67 -6.46 -22.32
N PRO A 149 -3.42 -5.59 -23.32
CA PRO A 149 -3.76 -4.16 -23.20
C PRO A 149 -5.24 -3.93 -22.91
N GLU A 150 -6.13 -4.72 -23.52
CA GLU A 150 -7.57 -4.64 -23.36
C GLU A 150 -8.02 -4.99 -21.94
N GLU A 151 -7.43 -6.02 -21.33
CA GLU A 151 -7.69 -6.39 -19.93
C GLU A 151 -7.24 -5.27 -18.98
N VAL A 152 -6.07 -4.66 -19.21
CA VAL A 152 -5.59 -3.55 -18.37
C VAL A 152 -6.48 -2.33 -18.52
N ASP A 153 -6.94 -1.98 -19.74
CA ASP A 153 -7.84 -0.86 -19.98
C ASP A 153 -9.20 -1.10 -19.33
N TYR A 154 -9.73 -2.31 -19.44
CA TYR A 154 -10.97 -2.70 -18.78
C TYR A 154 -10.89 -2.53 -17.26
N GLN A 155 -9.88 -3.15 -16.62
CA GLN A 155 -9.68 -3.05 -15.18
C GLN A 155 -9.46 -1.59 -14.74
N TRP A 156 -8.72 -0.80 -15.52
CA TRP A 156 -8.51 0.61 -15.23
C TRP A 156 -9.81 1.40 -15.17
N GLN A 157 -10.68 1.21 -16.14
CA GLN A 157 -11.94 1.96 -16.24
C GLN A 157 -12.98 1.50 -15.23
N HIS A 158 -13.11 0.19 -15.03
CA HIS A 158 -14.22 -0.41 -14.29
C HIS A 158 -13.89 -0.72 -12.83
N HIS A 159 -12.62 -0.93 -12.48
CA HIS A 159 -12.19 -1.28 -11.12
C HIS A 159 -11.33 -0.18 -10.50
N VAL A 160 -10.17 0.13 -11.12
CA VAL A 160 -9.15 0.98 -10.52
C VAL A 160 -9.61 2.43 -10.34
N ARG A 161 -10.13 3.06 -11.42
CA ARG A 161 -10.58 4.45 -11.36
C ARG A 161 -11.73 4.69 -10.37
N PRO A 162 -12.77 3.85 -10.34
CA PRO A 162 -13.82 3.95 -9.32
C PRO A 162 -13.27 3.80 -7.90
N ALA A 163 -12.38 2.81 -7.66
CA ALA A 163 -11.77 2.59 -6.36
C ALA A 163 -10.88 3.77 -5.92
N ASP A 164 -10.07 4.32 -6.83
CA ASP A 164 -9.25 5.50 -6.56
C ASP A 164 -10.10 6.65 -6.05
N LYS A 165 -11.15 6.98 -6.80
CA LYS A 165 -12.03 8.11 -6.50
C LYS A 165 -12.79 7.94 -5.19
N ALA A 166 -13.22 6.71 -4.91
CA ALA A 166 -14.04 6.42 -3.73
C ALA A 166 -13.20 6.22 -2.46
N HIS A 167 -12.02 5.59 -2.57
CA HIS A 167 -11.32 5.03 -1.41
C HIS A 167 -9.85 5.45 -1.28
N ILE A 168 -9.25 6.12 -2.27
CA ILE A 168 -7.83 6.49 -2.21
C ILE A 168 -7.67 8.00 -2.25
N GLU A 169 -8.15 8.67 -3.28
CA GLU A 169 -8.03 10.13 -3.45
C GLU A 169 -8.52 10.95 -2.25
N PRO A 170 -9.64 10.60 -1.59
CA PRO A 170 -10.12 11.36 -0.42
C PRO A 170 -9.13 11.43 0.73
N HIS A 171 -8.19 10.48 0.82
CA HIS A 171 -7.20 10.46 1.90
C HIS A 171 -6.01 11.38 1.67
N LYS A 172 -5.86 11.96 0.46
CA LYS A 172 -4.72 12.83 0.13
C LYS A 172 -4.62 14.02 1.09
N GLU A 173 -5.74 14.64 1.43
CA GLU A 173 -5.78 15.84 2.28
C GLU A 173 -5.47 15.57 3.75
N MET A 174 -5.65 14.33 4.22
CA MET A 174 -5.35 13.95 5.60
C MET A 174 -3.90 13.50 5.82
N CYS A 175 -3.10 13.43 4.76
CA CYS A 175 -1.71 12.97 4.85
C CYS A 175 -0.78 14.09 5.30
N HIS A 176 0.20 13.75 6.16
CA HIS A 176 1.23 14.67 6.62
C HIS A 176 2.18 15.05 5.48
N VAL A 177 2.42 14.11 4.55
CA VAL A 177 3.29 14.34 3.39
C VAL A 177 2.63 13.79 2.13
N VAL A 178 2.55 14.63 1.11
CA VAL A 178 2.19 14.22 -0.25
C VAL A 178 3.46 14.27 -1.10
N ILE A 179 3.77 13.13 -1.73
CA ILE A 179 4.90 12.99 -2.67
C ILE A 179 4.34 13.02 -4.08
N GLU A 180 4.59 14.10 -4.80
CA GLU A 180 4.28 14.22 -6.22
C GLU A 180 5.32 13.38 -7.01
N ASN A 181 4.83 12.50 -7.88
CA ASN A 181 5.67 11.56 -8.62
C ASN A 181 5.29 11.49 -10.11
N ASP A 182 4.99 12.62 -10.69
CA ASP A 182 4.89 12.73 -12.15
C ASP A 182 6.29 12.70 -12.77
N ASP A 183 7.22 13.46 -12.18
CA ASP A 183 8.62 13.58 -12.63
C ASP A 183 9.60 13.10 -11.54
N ASP A 184 9.91 13.95 -10.57
CA ASP A 184 10.91 13.65 -9.51
C ASP A 184 10.28 13.55 -8.12
N TRP A 185 10.25 12.33 -7.62
CA TRP A 185 9.73 11.99 -6.29
C TRP A 185 10.71 12.29 -5.14
N ARG A 186 12.02 12.49 -5.44
CA ARG A 186 13.07 12.61 -4.43
C ARG A 186 12.89 13.78 -3.46
N PRO A 187 12.46 14.99 -3.88
CA PRO A 187 12.19 16.07 -2.93
C PRO A 187 11.06 15.72 -1.95
N GLY A 188 10.03 15.00 -2.44
CA GLY A 188 8.94 14.52 -1.60
C GLY A 188 9.39 13.45 -0.61
N LEU A 189 10.23 12.52 -1.03
CA LEU A 189 10.85 11.54 -0.14
C LEU A 189 11.70 12.23 0.94
N GLY A 190 12.49 13.23 0.58
CA GLY A 190 13.29 13.99 1.55
C GLY A 190 12.43 14.60 2.65
N ARG A 191 11.29 15.23 2.30
CA ARG A 191 10.33 15.75 3.28
C ARG A 191 9.73 14.65 4.18
N LEU A 192 9.43 13.48 3.61
CA LEU A 192 8.91 12.37 4.40
C LEU A 192 9.95 11.85 5.39
N ILE A 193 11.18 11.69 4.96
CA ILE A 193 12.29 11.26 5.83
C ILE A 193 12.48 12.27 6.96
N GLU A 194 12.57 13.56 6.67
CA GLU A 194 12.68 14.63 7.66
C GLU A 194 11.53 14.58 8.67
N HIS A 195 10.30 14.43 8.19
CA HIS A 195 9.12 14.30 9.05
C HIS A 195 9.21 13.07 9.96
N MET A 196 9.66 11.91 9.45
CA MET A 196 9.83 10.70 10.23
C MET A 196 10.94 10.82 11.27
N GLU A 197 12.09 11.42 10.93
CA GLU A 197 13.22 11.58 11.85
C GLU A 197 12.91 12.57 12.98
N THR A 198 12.11 13.60 12.70
CA THR A 198 11.70 14.61 13.69
C THR A 198 10.42 14.23 14.45
N PHE A 199 9.76 13.13 14.07
CA PHE A 199 8.52 12.71 14.70
C PHE A 199 8.74 12.28 16.14
N ASP A 200 8.07 12.98 17.07
CA ASP A 200 8.06 12.65 18.49
C ASP A 200 6.78 11.86 18.84
N ALA A 201 6.96 10.57 19.18
CA ALA A 201 5.87 9.69 19.56
C ALA A 201 5.18 10.08 20.89
N SER A 202 5.73 11.00 21.66
CA SER A 202 5.12 11.54 22.89
C SER A 202 4.05 12.61 22.61
N SER A 203 3.99 13.14 21.38
CA SER A 203 2.94 14.06 20.95
C SER A 203 1.58 13.34 20.86
N PRO A 204 0.48 13.94 21.37
CA PRO A 204 -0.83 13.30 21.30
C PRO A 204 -1.22 13.09 19.84
N LYS A 205 -1.71 11.87 19.51
CA LYS A 205 -2.26 11.58 18.19
C LYS A 205 -3.40 12.54 17.91
N PRO A 206 -3.48 13.16 16.72
CA PRO A 206 -4.65 13.92 16.33
C PRO A 206 -5.88 13.01 16.44
N GLN A 207 -6.89 13.47 17.15
CA GLN A 207 -8.17 12.75 17.25
C GLN A 207 -8.85 12.73 15.87
N PRO A 208 -9.53 11.63 15.50
CA PRO A 208 -10.21 11.49 14.22
C PRO A 208 -11.34 12.49 14.04
#